data_020d021cbf1dcf57503cbb3c6d568443
#
_entry.id   020d021cbf1dcf57503cbb3c6d568443
#
_cell.length_a   1.000
_cell.length_b   1.000
_cell.length_c   1.000
_cell.angle_alpha   90.00
_cell.angle_beta   90.00
_cell.angle_gamma   90.00
#
_symmetry.space_group_name_H-M   'P 1'
#
loop_
_entity.id
_entity.type
_entity.pdbx_description
1 polymer ?
#
loop_
_entity_poly.entity_id
_entity_poly.type
_entity_poly.pdbx_seq_one_letter_code
_entity_poly.pdbx_strand_id
1 'polypeptide(L)'
;TLLFMYTQLRQPEEYAGLIFTSPRAVEAVSMSLESANKTEKWNSFVKDKWNSKSVYVVGKATAALVRNLGLNPQGEDSGTATVLSRFILEKENCRKLPLFFPCGSLKREVLPTTLKENGVPLETLTVYQTVEHPELEKHLTDYFTDQGVPASIAFFSPSGVKFCLETIRRLSGPKLNHIKFAAIGPTTADAIAAEGLEVNCSAAKPTAQHLAEGIA
;
A
#
# COMPACT_ATOMS: atom_id res chain seq x y z
N THR A 1 -2.09 2.11 -18.75
CA THR A 1 -2.63 1.44 -17.53
C THR A 1 -3.95 2.07 -17.10
N LEU A 2 -4.08 3.42 -16.99
CA LEU A 2 -5.31 4.10 -16.57
C LEU A 2 -6.50 3.81 -17.51
N LEU A 3 -6.28 3.84 -18.84
CA LEU A 3 -7.33 3.53 -19.81
C LEU A 3 -7.80 2.07 -19.71
N PHE A 4 -6.87 1.12 -19.50
CA PHE A 4 -7.20 -0.28 -19.29
C PHE A 4 -7.99 -0.48 -18.00
N MET A 5 -7.59 0.17 -16.92
CA MET A 5 -8.33 0.13 -15.64
C MET A 5 -9.75 0.65 -15.80
N TYR A 6 -9.95 1.76 -16.53
CA TYR A 6 -11.30 2.25 -16.84
C TYR A 6 -12.12 1.22 -17.61
N THR A 7 -11.50 0.50 -18.56
CA THR A 7 -12.17 -0.55 -19.33
C THR A 7 -12.71 -1.66 -18.43
N GLN A 8 -11.95 -2.08 -17.41
CA GLN A 8 -12.40 -3.08 -16.44
C GLN A 8 -13.49 -2.52 -15.50
N LEU A 9 -13.31 -1.32 -14.97
CA LEU A 9 -14.26 -0.70 -14.05
C LEU A 9 -15.65 -0.49 -14.67
N ARG A 10 -15.74 -0.30 -15.98
CA ARG A 10 -17.04 -0.12 -16.67
C ARG A 10 -17.82 -1.42 -16.91
N GLN A 11 -17.25 -2.56 -16.57
CA GLN A 11 -17.82 -3.91 -16.77
C GLN A 11 -18.04 -4.62 -15.42
N PRO A 12 -18.80 -4.04 -14.49
CA PRO A 12 -19.03 -4.66 -13.18
C PRO A 12 -19.68 -6.04 -13.27
N GLU A 13 -20.36 -6.38 -14.36
CA GLU A 13 -20.96 -7.69 -14.63
C GLU A 13 -19.94 -8.82 -14.72
N GLU A 14 -18.71 -8.54 -15.11
CA GLU A 14 -17.62 -9.52 -15.21
C GLU A 14 -17.00 -9.88 -13.86
N TYR A 15 -17.36 -9.17 -12.78
CA TYR A 15 -16.74 -9.31 -11.48
C TYR A 15 -17.74 -9.60 -10.35
N ALA A 16 -17.27 -10.32 -9.33
CA ALA A 16 -18.01 -10.54 -8.10
C ALA A 16 -17.96 -9.33 -7.15
N GLY A 17 -16.89 -8.53 -7.20
CA GLY A 17 -16.68 -7.36 -6.36
C GLY A 17 -15.31 -6.72 -6.59
N LEU A 18 -14.99 -5.74 -5.74
CA LEU A 18 -13.73 -4.98 -5.76
C LEU A 18 -12.92 -5.23 -4.49
N ILE A 19 -11.57 -5.13 -4.61
CA ILE A 19 -10.67 -5.13 -3.46
C ILE A 19 -9.72 -3.94 -3.55
N PHE A 20 -9.58 -3.18 -2.45
CA PHE A 20 -8.60 -2.12 -2.30
C PHE A 20 -7.81 -2.31 -1.00
N THR A 21 -6.50 -2.49 -1.09
CA THR A 21 -5.62 -2.65 0.07
C THR A 21 -4.75 -1.42 0.34
N SER A 22 -4.88 -0.38 -0.46
CA SER A 22 -4.13 0.87 -0.27
C SER A 22 -4.89 2.09 -0.79
N PRO A 23 -4.70 3.28 -0.18
CA PRO A 23 -5.22 4.55 -0.69
C PRO A 23 -4.80 4.83 -2.13
N ARG A 24 -3.57 4.52 -2.51
CA ARG A 24 -3.02 4.79 -3.85
C ARG A 24 -3.74 4.03 -4.97
N ALA A 25 -4.26 2.84 -4.69
CA ALA A 25 -5.07 2.12 -5.66
C ALA A 25 -6.41 2.83 -5.92
N VAL A 26 -7.01 3.43 -4.88
CA VAL A 26 -8.25 4.22 -5.00
C VAL A 26 -7.99 5.53 -5.74
N GLU A 27 -6.89 6.23 -5.43
CA GLU A 27 -6.45 7.42 -6.14
C GLU A 27 -6.25 7.15 -7.64
N ALA A 28 -5.64 6.00 -7.99
CA ALA A 28 -5.47 5.60 -9.37
C ALA A 28 -6.81 5.39 -10.10
N VAL A 29 -7.84 4.88 -9.40
CA VAL A 29 -9.22 4.81 -9.95
C VAL A 29 -9.76 6.21 -10.21
N SER A 30 -9.67 7.14 -9.25
CA SER A 30 -10.10 8.53 -9.43
C SER A 30 -9.43 9.19 -10.66
N MET A 31 -8.11 9.08 -10.75
CA MET A 31 -7.33 9.58 -11.89
C MET A 31 -7.76 8.95 -13.23
N SER A 32 -8.10 7.66 -13.22
CA SER A 32 -8.59 6.96 -14.41
C SER A 32 -9.94 7.51 -14.89
N LEU A 33 -10.84 7.81 -13.96
CA LEU A 33 -12.15 8.38 -14.27
C LEU A 33 -12.03 9.83 -14.79
N GLU A 34 -11.18 10.64 -14.17
CA GLU A 34 -10.92 12.03 -14.54
C GLU A 34 -10.24 12.13 -15.92
N SER A 35 -9.15 11.36 -16.12
CA SER A 35 -8.39 11.38 -17.38
C SER A 35 -9.20 10.92 -18.59
N ALA A 36 -10.20 10.07 -18.37
CA ALA A 36 -11.09 9.59 -19.41
C ALA A 36 -12.34 10.47 -19.61
N ASN A 37 -12.50 11.57 -18.85
CA ASN A 37 -13.72 12.40 -18.80
C ASN A 37 -14.99 11.55 -18.55
N LYS A 38 -14.91 10.56 -17.66
CA LYS A 38 -15.97 9.57 -17.43
C LYS A 38 -16.59 9.62 -16.03
N THR A 39 -16.30 10.66 -15.27
CA THR A 39 -16.82 10.85 -13.91
C THR A 39 -18.37 10.92 -13.90
N GLU A 40 -18.99 11.58 -14.87
CA GLU A 40 -20.45 11.60 -15.00
C GLU A 40 -21.02 10.18 -15.22
N LYS A 41 -20.41 9.43 -16.14
CA LYS A 41 -20.86 8.07 -16.46
C LYS A 41 -20.66 7.12 -15.27
N TRP A 42 -19.58 7.29 -14.51
CA TRP A 42 -19.37 6.60 -13.25
C TRP A 42 -20.50 6.89 -12.29
N ASN A 43 -20.78 8.17 -12.03
CA ASN A 43 -21.78 8.61 -11.08
C ASN A 43 -23.22 8.20 -11.46
N SER A 44 -23.54 8.17 -12.75
CA SER A 44 -24.90 7.91 -13.22
C SER A 44 -25.26 6.43 -13.28
N PHE A 45 -24.30 5.53 -13.57
CA PHE A 45 -24.64 4.14 -13.88
C PHE A 45 -23.69 3.10 -13.30
N VAL A 46 -22.39 3.38 -13.22
CA VAL A 46 -21.39 2.33 -12.96
C VAL A 46 -21.24 2.08 -11.47
N LYS A 47 -21.17 3.11 -10.66
CA LYS A 47 -20.97 2.99 -9.19
C LYS A 47 -22.08 2.18 -8.51
N ASP A 48 -23.36 2.36 -8.95
CA ASP A 48 -24.48 1.66 -8.34
C ASP A 48 -24.45 0.16 -8.63
N LYS A 49 -23.97 -0.22 -9.81
CA LYS A 49 -23.71 -1.63 -10.14
C LYS A 49 -22.59 -2.22 -9.27
N TRP A 50 -21.55 -1.46 -8.97
CA TRP A 50 -20.51 -1.88 -8.03
C TRP A 50 -21.02 -1.93 -6.59
N ASN A 51 -21.91 -1.00 -6.18
CA ASN A 51 -22.52 -1.00 -4.86
C ASN A 51 -23.51 -2.16 -4.64
N SER A 52 -24.00 -2.79 -5.71
CA SER A 52 -24.76 -4.05 -5.61
C SER A 52 -23.88 -5.27 -5.34
N LYS A 53 -22.55 -5.10 -5.34
CA LYS A 53 -21.52 -6.11 -5.09
C LYS A 53 -20.69 -5.77 -3.87
N SER A 54 -19.82 -6.67 -3.47
CA SER A 54 -18.92 -6.44 -2.35
C SER A 54 -17.74 -5.53 -2.75
N VAL A 55 -17.44 -4.51 -1.93
CA VAL A 55 -16.26 -3.66 -2.07
C VAL A 55 -15.42 -3.80 -0.81
N TYR A 56 -14.36 -4.58 -0.90
CA TYR A 56 -13.49 -4.91 0.23
C TYR A 56 -12.33 -3.94 0.37
N VAL A 57 -12.03 -3.52 1.59
CA VAL A 57 -10.93 -2.58 1.85
C VAL A 57 -10.10 -2.97 3.07
N VAL A 58 -8.80 -2.64 3.05
CA VAL A 58 -7.94 -2.65 4.22
C VAL A 58 -7.77 -1.24 4.73
N GLY A 59 -8.16 -1.02 6.00
CA GLY A 59 -7.89 0.21 6.74
C GLY A 59 -8.84 1.38 6.46
N LYS A 60 -9.03 2.20 7.48
CA LYS A 60 -9.96 3.34 7.48
C LYS A 60 -9.62 4.42 6.45
N ALA A 61 -8.32 4.67 6.21
CA ALA A 61 -7.87 5.64 5.21
C ALA A 61 -8.30 5.23 3.78
N THR A 62 -8.14 3.95 3.43
CA THR A 62 -8.61 3.40 2.15
C THR A 62 -10.12 3.48 2.02
N ALA A 63 -10.83 3.11 3.10
CA ALA A 63 -12.29 3.16 3.15
C ALA A 63 -12.84 4.57 2.93
N ALA A 64 -12.22 5.59 3.53
CA ALA A 64 -12.61 6.98 3.34
C ALA A 64 -12.55 7.40 1.86
N LEU A 65 -11.46 7.06 1.16
CA LEU A 65 -11.32 7.37 -0.27
C LEU A 65 -12.32 6.58 -1.13
N VAL A 66 -12.59 5.32 -0.79
CA VAL A 66 -13.60 4.50 -1.48
C VAL A 66 -15.00 5.12 -1.33
N ARG A 67 -15.34 5.66 -0.14
CA ARG A 67 -16.60 6.41 0.06
C ARG A 67 -16.65 7.68 -0.79
N ASN A 68 -15.53 8.38 -0.96
CA ASN A 68 -15.46 9.57 -1.85
C ASN A 68 -15.72 9.23 -3.32
N LEU A 69 -15.45 7.99 -3.75
CA LEU A 69 -15.86 7.48 -5.07
C LEU A 69 -17.36 7.11 -5.15
N GLY A 70 -18.09 7.23 -4.03
CA GLY A 70 -19.50 6.84 -3.91
C GLY A 70 -19.72 5.34 -3.77
N LEU A 71 -18.70 4.59 -3.36
CA LEU A 71 -18.77 3.15 -3.10
C LEU A 71 -18.92 2.84 -1.61
N ASN A 72 -19.50 1.67 -1.29
CA ASN A 72 -19.77 1.21 0.07
C ASN A 72 -18.71 0.19 0.52
N PRO A 73 -17.64 0.59 1.22
CA PRO A 73 -16.57 -0.31 1.62
C PRO A 73 -16.96 -1.23 2.78
N GLN A 74 -16.38 -2.44 2.77
CA GLN A 74 -16.49 -3.44 3.85
C GLN A 74 -15.09 -3.91 4.26
N GLY A 75 -14.91 -4.28 5.54
CA GLY A 75 -13.65 -4.83 6.04
C GLY A 75 -12.61 -3.79 6.44
N GLU A 76 -12.97 -2.53 6.62
CA GLU A 76 -12.03 -1.44 6.98
C GLU A 76 -11.31 -1.64 8.33
N ASP A 77 -11.90 -2.40 9.24
CA ASP A 77 -11.33 -2.73 10.54
C ASP A 77 -10.40 -3.96 10.50
N SER A 78 -10.24 -4.61 9.35
CA SER A 78 -9.36 -5.78 9.19
C SER A 78 -7.89 -5.48 9.49
N GLY A 79 -7.45 -4.23 9.31
CA GLY A 79 -6.09 -3.76 9.60
C GLY A 79 -5.00 -4.36 8.71
N THR A 80 -5.15 -5.61 8.26
CA THR A 80 -4.17 -6.31 7.42
C THR A 80 -4.83 -7.09 6.28
N ALA A 81 -4.05 -7.37 5.22
CA ALA A 81 -4.48 -8.20 4.09
C ALA A 81 -4.85 -9.63 4.54
N THR A 82 -4.17 -10.17 5.56
CA THR A 82 -4.44 -11.50 6.12
C THR A 82 -5.80 -11.57 6.79
N VAL A 83 -6.17 -10.56 7.57
CA VAL A 83 -7.49 -10.52 8.22
C VAL A 83 -8.58 -10.29 7.16
N LEU A 84 -8.32 -9.40 6.19
CA LEU A 84 -9.26 -9.16 5.10
C LEU A 84 -9.51 -10.42 4.27
N SER A 85 -8.49 -11.22 3.97
CA SER A 85 -8.68 -12.46 3.20
C SER A 85 -9.62 -13.44 3.90
N ARG A 86 -9.52 -13.60 5.23
CA ARG A 86 -10.45 -14.43 6.02
C ARG A 86 -11.88 -13.88 5.95
N PHE A 87 -12.04 -12.56 6.12
CA PHE A 87 -13.34 -11.90 6.03
C PHE A 87 -13.98 -12.08 4.64
N ILE A 88 -13.18 -12.05 3.55
CA ILE A 88 -13.67 -12.33 2.20
C ILE A 88 -14.12 -13.79 2.10
N LEU A 89 -13.35 -14.75 2.58
CA LEU A 89 -13.67 -16.17 2.52
C LEU A 89 -14.96 -16.52 3.27
N GLU A 90 -15.27 -15.83 4.37
CA GLU A 90 -16.54 -16.01 5.10
C GLU A 90 -17.75 -15.56 4.29
N LYS A 91 -17.57 -14.56 3.39
CA LYS A 91 -18.67 -13.97 2.59
C LYS A 91 -18.78 -14.52 1.18
N GLU A 92 -17.66 -14.89 0.57
CA GLU A 92 -17.57 -15.30 -0.82
C GLU A 92 -17.50 -16.84 -0.94
N ASN A 93 -18.65 -17.49 -0.77
CA ASN A 93 -18.77 -18.93 -0.96
C ASN A 93 -18.94 -19.28 -2.47
N CYS A 94 -17.91 -19.88 -3.09
CA CYS A 94 -17.96 -20.49 -4.43
C CYS A 94 -18.51 -19.60 -5.57
N ARG A 95 -18.01 -18.38 -5.70
CA ARG A 95 -18.41 -17.51 -6.82
C ARG A 95 -17.68 -17.88 -8.11
N LYS A 96 -18.40 -17.83 -9.22
CA LYS A 96 -17.85 -18.09 -10.56
C LYS A 96 -17.07 -16.91 -11.12
N LEU A 97 -17.39 -15.67 -10.71
CA LEU A 97 -16.77 -14.46 -11.19
C LEU A 97 -15.61 -14.03 -10.27
N PRO A 98 -14.51 -13.49 -10.85
CA PRO A 98 -13.38 -13.02 -10.05
C PRO A 98 -13.70 -11.75 -9.27
N LEU A 99 -12.99 -11.54 -8.16
CA LEU A 99 -12.87 -10.23 -7.53
C LEU A 99 -11.82 -9.40 -8.27
N PHE A 100 -12.11 -8.15 -8.59
CA PHE A 100 -11.16 -7.25 -9.23
C PHE A 100 -10.31 -6.54 -8.19
N PHE A 101 -8.99 -6.65 -8.31
CA PHE A 101 -8.02 -6.15 -7.36
C PHE A 101 -7.00 -5.20 -8.01
N PRO A 102 -7.32 -3.89 -8.12
CA PRO A 102 -6.33 -2.87 -8.44
C PRO A 102 -5.30 -2.76 -7.31
N CYS A 103 -4.02 -2.96 -7.60
CA CYS A 103 -2.98 -3.06 -6.57
C CYS A 103 -1.66 -2.41 -7.01
N GLY A 104 -0.73 -2.26 -6.07
CA GLY A 104 0.64 -1.85 -6.36
C GLY A 104 1.50 -2.99 -6.90
N SER A 105 2.63 -2.64 -7.54
CA SER A 105 3.63 -3.62 -8.00
C SER A 105 4.22 -4.44 -6.85
N LEU A 106 4.31 -3.86 -5.66
CA LEU A 106 4.80 -4.50 -4.42
C LEU A 106 3.63 -4.99 -3.55
N LYS A 107 2.55 -5.52 -4.18
CA LYS A 107 1.47 -6.13 -3.42
C LYS A 107 1.98 -7.30 -2.57
N ARG A 108 1.43 -7.43 -1.36
CA ARG A 108 1.69 -8.62 -0.55
C ARG A 108 0.96 -9.81 -1.16
N GLU A 109 1.69 -10.90 -1.42
CA GLU A 109 1.14 -12.12 -2.02
C GLU A 109 0.15 -12.88 -1.11
N VAL A 110 0.11 -12.55 0.18
CA VAL A 110 -0.78 -13.23 1.16
C VAL A 110 -2.24 -13.23 0.71
N LEU A 111 -2.80 -12.08 0.31
CA LEU A 111 -4.22 -12.01 -0.08
C LEU A 111 -4.49 -12.78 -1.38
N PRO A 112 -3.73 -12.57 -2.48
CA PRO A 112 -3.91 -13.36 -3.70
C PRO A 112 -3.74 -14.87 -3.48
N THR A 113 -2.73 -15.28 -2.74
CA THR A 113 -2.45 -16.69 -2.46
C THR A 113 -3.60 -17.31 -1.66
N THR A 114 -4.00 -16.68 -0.54
CA THR A 114 -5.07 -17.21 0.33
C THR A 114 -6.39 -17.34 -0.44
N LEU A 115 -6.78 -16.34 -1.23
CA LEU A 115 -8.03 -16.40 -2.00
C LEU A 115 -7.98 -17.49 -3.07
N LYS A 116 -6.87 -17.60 -3.81
CA LYS A 116 -6.67 -18.62 -4.84
C LYS A 116 -6.70 -20.05 -4.26
N GLU A 117 -6.00 -20.28 -3.16
CA GLU A 117 -5.96 -21.59 -2.49
C GLU A 117 -7.34 -22.03 -1.96
N ASN A 118 -8.22 -21.08 -1.68
CA ASN A 118 -9.58 -21.34 -1.22
C ASN A 118 -10.64 -21.21 -2.34
N GLY A 119 -10.21 -21.22 -3.61
CA GLY A 119 -11.12 -21.28 -4.76
C GLY A 119 -11.88 -19.97 -5.05
N VAL A 120 -11.44 -18.82 -4.50
CA VAL A 120 -11.99 -17.50 -4.84
C VAL A 120 -11.17 -16.91 -5.98
N PRO A 121 -11.75 -16.78 -7.20
CA PRO A 121 -11.05 -16.22 -8.35
C PRO A 121 -10.70 -14.76 -8.12
N LEU A 122 -9.51 -14.36 -8.57
CA LEU A 122 -9.00 -12.99 -8.42
C LEU A 122 -8.37 -12.51 -9.72
N GLU A 123 -8.77 -11.33 -10.18
CA GLU A 123 -8.11 -10.61 -11.27
C GLU A 123 -7.36 -9.40 -10.69
N THR A 124 -6.04 -9.38 -10.86
CA THR A 124 -5.17 -8.31 -10.35
C THR A 124 -4.75 -7.38 -11.48
N LEU A 125 -4.76 -6.08 -11.20
CA LEU A 125 -4.22 -5.07 -12.09
C LEU A 125 -3.23 -4.18 -11.33
N THR A 126 -1.98 -4.14 -11.77
CA THR A 126 -1.00 -3.20 -11.22
C THR A 126 -1.29 -1.79 -11.72
N VAL A 127 -1.71 -0.91 -10.81
CA VAL A 127 -2.14 0.46 -11.10
C VAL A 127 -1.17 1.53 -10.63
N TYR A 128 -0.25 1.18 -9.72
CA TYR A 128 0.85 2.05 -9.29
C TYR A 128 2.08 1.22 -8.93
N GLN A 129 3.23 1.87 -8.88
CA GLN A 129 4.46 1.25 -8.41
C GLN A 129 5.21 2.18 -7.45
N THR A 130 5.86 1.58 -6.47
CA THR A 130 6.79 2.27 -5.59
C THR A 130 8.17 2.19 -6.22
N VAL A 131 8.73 3.33 -6.57
CA VAL A 131 10.06 3.45 -7.15
C VAL A 131 10.90 4.41 -6.32
N GLU A 132 12.21 4.30 -6.47
CA GLU A 132 13.15 5.25 -5.90
C GLU A 132 12.90 6.64 -6.50
N HIS A 133 12.98 7.68 -5.65
CA HIS A 133 12.87 9.06 -6.13
C HIS A 133 14.10 9.42 -6.96
N PRO A 134 13.96 10.02 -8.16
CA PRO A 134 15.10 10.31 -9.05
C PRO A 134 16.22 11.15 -8.41
N GLU A 135 15.88 12.01 -7.46
CA GLU A 135 16.83 12.86 -6.75
C GLU A 135 17.18 12.36 -5.33
N LEU A 136 16.84 11.10 -4.99
CA LEU A 136 17.06 10.58 -3.64
C LEU A 136 18.52 10.66 -3.23
N GLU A 137 19.42 10.20 -4.08
CA GLU A 137 20.86 10.22 -3.82
C GLU A 137 21.37 11.64 -3.62
N LYS A 138 20.92 12.58 -4.47
CA LYS A 138 21.27 13.99 -4.35
C LYS A 138 20.80 14.55 -3.02
N HIS A 139 19.54 14.37 -2.64
CA HIS A 139 18.98 14.90 -1.40
C HIS A 139 19.68 14.33 -0.15
N LEU A 140 20.03 13.03 -0.16
CA LEU A 140 20.79 12.42 0.91
C LEU A 140 22.20 13.01 0.97
N THR A 141 22.88 13.15 -0.19
CA THR A 141 24.23 13.73 -0.27
C THR A 141 24.23 15.17 0.24
N ASP A 142 23.30 15.99 -0.20
CA ASP A 142 23.15 17.38 0.24
C ASP A 142 22.96 17.44 1.77
N TYR A 143 22.06 16.62 2.33
CA TYR A 143 21.84 16.55 3.77
C TYR A 143 23.12 16.19 4.54
N PHE A 144 23.82 15.11 4.13
CA PHE A 144 25.03 14.67 4.81
C PHE A 144 26.19 15.68 4.68
N THR A 145 26.22 16.44 3.59
CA THR A 145 27.21 17.51 3.38
C THR A 145 26.94 18.70 4.28
N ASP A 146 25.68 19.13 4.36
CA ASP A 146 25.29 20.35 5.07
C ASP A 146 25.13 20.14 6.59
N GLN A 147 24.57 18.98 6.99
CA GLN A 147 24.21 18.68 8.38
C GLN A 147 25.14 17.64 9.04
N GLY A 148 25.96 16.95 8.23
CA GLY A 148 26.80 15.86 8.69
C GLY A 148 26.03 14.55 8.90
N VAL A 149 26.66 13.61 9.61
CA VAL A 149 26.07 12.29 9.89
C VAL A 149 24.97 12.45 10.97
N PRO A 150 23.72 12.04 10.69
CA PRO A 150 22.65 12.17 11.67
C PRO A 150 22.84 11.24 12.88
N ALA A 151 22.33 11.63 14.02
CA ALA A 151 22.31 10.80 15.23
C ALA A 151 21.33 9.61 15.09
N SER A 152 20.24 9.80 14.35
CA SER A 152 19.26 8.75 14.09
C SER A 152 18.61 8.90 12.71
N ILE A 153 18.17 7.76 12.15
CA ILE A 153 17.40 7.68 10.90
C ILE A 153 16.17 6.83 11.15
N ALA A 154 14.99 7.39 10.82
CA ALA A 154 13.71 6.69 10.94
C ALA A 154 13.20 6.23 9.56
N PHE A 155 12.86 4.96 9.46
CA PHE A 155 12.27 4.38 8.26
C PHE A 155 10.77 4.10 8.44
N PHE A 156 9.99 4.50 7.45
CA PHE A 156 8.53 4.33 7.43
C PHE A 156 8.06 3.15 6.57
N SER A 157 8.99 2.47 5.88
CA SER A 157 8.67 1.31 5.04
C SER A 157 9.91 0.48 4.71
N PRO A 158 9.74 -0.81 4.39
CA PRO A 158 10.82 -1.65 3.85
C PRO A 158 11.42 -1.12 2.53
N SER A 159 10.59 -0.50 1.68
CA SER A 159 11.07 0.12 0.43
C SER A 159 11.98 1.33 0.70
N GLY A 160 11.67 2.13 1.74
CA GLY A 160 12.54 3.21 2.17
C GLY A 160 13.93 2.70 2.60
N VAL A 161 13.98 1.62 3.37
CA VAL A 161 15.25 0.96 3.72
C VAL A 161 16.00 0.56 2.45
N LYS A 162 15.35 -0.18 1.55
CA LYS A 162 15.96 -0.68 0.31
C LYS A 162 16.53 0.43 -0.57
N PHE A 163 15.82 1.55 -0.71
CA PHE A 163 16.24 2.63 -1.61
C PHE A 163 17.32 3.53 -1.01
N CYS A 164 17.30 3.73 0.32
CA CYS A 164 18.19 4.71 0.95
C CYS A 164 19.48 4.10 1.47
N LEU A 165 19.46 2.83 1.87
CA LEU A 165 20.50 2.29 2.75
C LEU A 165 21.89 2.24 2.11
N GLU A 166 22.01 1.91 0.83
CA GLU A 166 23.28 1.88 0.14
C GLU A 166 23.96 3.26 0.13
N THR A 167 23.18 4.31 -0.19
CA THR A 167 23.65 5.69 -0.17
C THR A 167 24.00 6.13 1.25
N ILE A 168 23.19 5.78 2.26
CA ILE A 168 23.47 6.08 3.67
C ILE A 168 24.78 5.42 4.11
N ARG A 169 25.00 4.15 3.78
CA ARG A 169 26.27 3.44 4.09
C ARG A 169 27.48 4.16 3.52
N ARG A 170 27.39 4.51 2.25
CA ARG A 170 28.47 5.20 1.53
C ARG A 170 28.77 6.57 2.15
N LEU A 171 27.75 7.37 2.45
CA LEU A 171 27.89 8.71 3.02
C LEU A 171 28.34 8.72 4.48
N SER A 172 27.91 7.73 5.26
CA SER A 172 28.27 7.61 6.67
C SER A 172 29.68 7.03 6.88
N GLY A 173 30.12 6.15 5.99
CA GLY A 173 31.40 5.46 6.11
C GLY A 173 31.56 4.77 7.49
N PRO A 174 32.69 4.98 8.19
CA PRO A 174 32.93 4.35 9.49
C PRO A 174 32.01 4.83 10.61
N LYS A 175 31.28 5.93 10.40
CA LYS A 175 30.33 6.48 11.36
C LYS A 175 28.93 5.84 11.28
N LEU A 176 28.69 4.89 10.37
CA LEU A 176 27.42 4.19 10.24
C LEU A 176 26.95 3.58 11.58
N ASN A 177 27.87 3.00 12.35
CA ASN A 177 27.60 2.38 13.64
C ASN A 177 27.21 3.37 14.76
N HIS A 178 27.35 4.67 14.51
CA HIS A 178 26.90 5.72 15.44
C HIS A 178 25.47 6.17 15.15
N ILE A 179 24.90 5.77 14.01
CA ILE A 179 23.53 6.11 13.63
C ILE A 179 22.57 5.12 14.29
N LYS A 180 21.60 5.64 15.02
CA LYS A 180 20.49 4.83 15.55
C LYS A 180 19.41 4.67 14.51
N PHE A 181 18.99 3.43 14.24
CA PHE A 181 17.94 3.14 13.27
C PHE A 181 16.62 2.87 13.95
N ALA A 182 15.59 3.62 13.52
CA ALA A 182 14.23 3.48 14.01
C ALA A 182 13.28 3.05 12.92
N ALA A 183 12.31 2.19 13.26
CA ALA A 183 11.30 1.65 12.36
C ALA A 183 9.88 2.03 12.81
N ILE A 184 9.02 2.37 11.85
CA ILE A 184 7.59 2.66 12.09
C ILE A 184 6.82 1.42 12.56
N GLY A 185 7.38 0.23 12.41
CA GLY A 185 6.73 -1.02 12.80
C GLY A 185 7.55 -2.24 12.42
N PRO A 186 7.07 -3.47 12.78
CA PRO A 186 7.85 -4.70 12.73
C PRO A 186 8.36 -5.05 11.32
N THR A 187 7.53 -4.91 10.30
CA THR A 187 7.95 -5.22 8.90
C THR A 187 9.10 -4.34 8.42
N THR A 188 9.17 -3.07 8.88
CA THR A 188 10.27 -2.16 8.57
C THR A 188 11.50 -2.49 9.42
N ALA A 189 11.30 -2.87 10.69
CA ALA A 189 12.37 -3.34 11.56
C ALA A 189 13.06 -4.59 10.99
N ASP A 190 12.26 -5.57 10.54
CA ASP A 190 12.77 -6.79 9.88
C ASP A 190 13.60 -6.44 8.64
N ALA A 191 13.19 -5.45 7.85
CA ALA A 191 13.94 -5.00 6.68
C ALA A 191 15.31 -4.37 7.05
N ILE A 192 15.36 -3.58 8.14
CA ILE A 192 16.60 -3.01 8.65
C ILE A 192 17.53 -4.13 9.16
N ALA A 193 16.98 -5.07 9.94
CA ALA A 193 17.73 -6.20 10.49
C ALA A 193 18.27 -7.14 9.40
N ALA A 194 17.49 -7.38 8.33
CA ALA A 194 17.91 -8.17 7.17
C ALA A 194 19.14 -7.58 6.45
N GLU A 195 19.33 -6.28 6.56
CA GLU A 195 20.50 -5.57 6.04
C GLU A 195 21.71 -5.60 7.02
N GLY A 196 21.63 -6.33 8.13
CA GLY A 196 22.70 -6.45 9.11
C GLY A 196 22.87 -5.23 10.00
N LEU A 197 21.85 -4.37 10.13
CA LEU A 197 21.85 -3.21 11.00
C LEU A 197 21.07 -3.46 12.27
N GLU A 198 21.52 -2.86 13.37
CA GLU A 198 20.79 -2.88 14.64
C GLU A 198 19.54 -1.99 14.55
N VAL A 199 18.40 -2.52 15.00
CA VAL A 199 17.16 -1.77 15.14
C VAL A 199 17.10 -1.23 16.57
N ASN A 200 17.39 0.07 16.75
CA ASN A 200 17.41 0.69 18.06
C ASN A 200 16.01 1.00 18.60
N CYS A 201 15.05 1.20 17.70
CA CYS A 201 13.65 1.46 18.04
C CYS A 201 12.71 0.87 16.98
N SER A 202 11.63 0.22 17.44
CA SER A 202 10.46 -0.07 16.62
C SER A 202 9.23 0.48 17.32
N ALA A 203 8.45 1.33 16.65
CA ALA A 203 7.28 1.96 17.24
C ALA A 203 6.26 0.91 17.70
N ALA A 204 5.71 1.08 18.91
CA ALA A 204 4.71 0.17 19.49
C ALA A 204 3.42 0.12 18.64
N LYS A 205 3.10 1.22 17.98
CA LYS A 205 2.05 1.33 16.97
C LYS A 205 2.58 2.13 15.79
N PRO A 206 2.12 1.89 14.55
CA PRO A 206 2.63 2.55 13.35
C PRO A 206 2.10 4.00 13.23
N THR A 207 2.41 4.82 14.23
CA THR A 207 2.06 6.25 14.27
C THR A 207 3.29 7.10 14.55
N ALA A 208 3.28 8.33 14.07
CA ALA A 208 4.37 9.27 14.27
C ALA A 208 4.67 9.51 15.77
N GLN A 209 3.62 9.57 16.60
CA GLN A 209 3.75 9.75 18.05
C GLN A 209 4.54 8.60 18.70
N HIS A 210 4.13 7.34 18.46
CA HIS A 210 4.82 6.19 19.06
C HIS A 210 6.24 5.99 18.52
N LEU A 211 6.49 6.44 17.28
CA LEU A 211 7.84 6.43 16.73
C LEU A 211 8.72 7.49 17.43
N ALA A 212 8.20 8.70 17.63
CA ALA A 212 8.89 9.77 18.33
C ALA A 212 9.21 9.39 19.80
N GLU A 213 8.24 8.81 20.52
CA GLU A 213 8.40 8.32 21.89
C GLU A 213 9.49 7.23 22.00
N GLY A 214 9.66 6.40 20.97
CA GLY A 214 10.69 5.37 20.95
C GLY A 214 12.07 5.87 20.55
N ILE A 215 12.19 7.02 19.89
CA ILE A 215 13.47 7.64 19.51
C ILE A 215 14.03 8.52 20.65
N ALA A 216 13.16 9.09 21.46
CA ALA A 216 13.53 9.94 22.58
C ALA A 216 14.26 9.14 23.68
#